data_313a0d6cdd6b9fd4012f24806864a5cc
#
_entry.id   313a0d6cdd6b9fd4012f24806864a5cc
#
_cell.length_a   1.000
_cell.length_b   1.000
_cell.length_c   1.000
_cell.angle_alpha   90.00
_cell.angle_beta   90.00
_cell.angle_gamma   90.00
#
_symmetry.space_group_name_H-M   'P 1'
#
loop_
_entity.id
_entity.type
_entity.pdbx_description
1 polymer ?
#
loop_
_entity_poly.entity_id
_entity_poly.type
_entity_poly.pdbx_seq_one_letter_code
_entity_poly.pdbx_strand_id
1 'polypeptide(L)'
;NCVSAILLTTDGEIFGIDRLDYQELEKSAQELSPTIFAMEPCTEMNYMVQKLEDWGHHCIVISGKNVKDYVESHFSNQKTDLNDAQALAFLTKDTQLRTVKAKDPEQLKYASLTTLREQYVKQYRQTMVSLKGICQVWGLSISKGISGKARLKDMIENHAAFPAELRTALVGMVAHAQAVQKDLKSVTKILEELAKKD
;
A
#
# COMPACT_ATOMS: atom_id res chain seq x y z
N ASN A 1 3.02 -16.62 -0.28
CA ASN A 1 1.61 -16.29 -0.43
C ASN A 1 1.07 -17.16 -1.56
N CYS A 2 -0.04 -17.88 -1.30
CA CYS A 2 -0.70 -18.70 -2.31
C CYS A 2 -1.97 -17.98 -2.79
N VAL A 3 -2.32 -18.20 -4.04
CA VAL A 3 -3.54 -17.72 -4.68
C VAL A 3 -4.42 -18.94 -4.94
N SER A 4 -5.70 -18.88 -4.59
CA SER A 4 -6.67 -19.88 -5.02
C SER A 4 -7.15 -19.51 -6.42
N ALA A 5 -6.94 -20.38 -7.39
CA ALA A 5 -7.32 -20.19 -8.77
C ALA A 5 -8.40 -21.19 -9.16
N ILE A 6 -9.42 -20.72 -9.87
CA ILE A 6 -10.45 -21.57 -10.48
C ILE A 6 -10.50 -21.27 -11.97
N LEU A 7 -10.39 -22.31 -12.76
CA LEU A 7 -10.60 -22.26 -14.20
C LEU A 7 -12.05 -22.64 -14.52
N LEU A 8 -12.75 -21.75 -15.20
CA LEU A 8 -14.08 -22.03 -15.73
C LEU A 8 -14.02 -22.19 -17.24
N THR A 9 -14.83 -23.11 -17.77
CA THR A 9 -15.15 -23.14 -19.19
C THR A 9 -16.03 -21.97 -19.59
N THR A 10 -16.18 -21.71 -20.88
CA THR A 10 -17.09 -20.67 -21.41
C THR A 10 -18.53 -20.89 -20.97
N ASP A 11 -18.93 -22.12 -20.73
CA ASP A 11 -20.28 -22.50 -20.26
C ASP A 11 -20.43 -22.38 -18.73
N GLY A 12 -19.32 -22.13 -18.02
CA GLY A 12 -19.32 -21.91 -16.57
C GLY A 12 -19.11 -23.17 -15.75
N GLU A 13 -18.71 -24.27 -16.37
CA GLU A 13 -18.30 -25.47 -15.64
C GLU A 13 -16.89 -25.30 -15.05
N ILE A 14 -16.66 -25.82 -13.86
CA ILE A 14 -15.34 -25.79 -13.21
C ILE A 14 -14.45 -26.81 -13.91
N PHE A 15 -13.44 -26.31 -14.62
CA PHE A 15 -12.44 -27.13 -15.27
C PHE A 15 -11.29 -27.53 -14.35
N GLY A 16 -10.91 -26.67 -13.42
CA GLY A 16 -9.83 -26.92 -12.48
C GLY A 16 -9.89 -25.99 -11.27
N ILE A 17 -9.39 -26.51 -10.17
CA ILE A 17 -9.23 -25.77 -8.91
C ILE A 17 -7.80 -26.03 -8.46
N ASP A 18 -7.02 -24.97 -8.25
CA ASP A 18 -5.65 -25.12 -7.80
C ASP A 18 -5.27 -24.04 -6.77
N ARG A 19 -4.25 -24.34 -5.98
CA ARG A 19 -3.59 -23.38 -5.10
C ARG A 19 -2.19 -23.15 -5.63
N LEU A 20 -2.00 -22.00 -6.26
CA LEU A 20 -0.77 -21.63 -6.92
C LEU A 20 0.00 -20.61 -6.10
N ASP A 21 1.32 -20.69 -6.10
CA ASP A 21 2.12 -19.55 -5.74
C ASP A 21 2.21 -18.54 -6.92
N TYR A 22 2.79 -17.37 -6.69
CA TYR A 22 2.85 -16.35 -7.74
C TYR A 22 3.69 -16.77 -8.96
N GLN A 23 4.73 -17.59 -8.77
CA GLN A 23 5.58 -18.04 -9.88
C GLN A 23 4.84 -19.10 -10.71
N GLU A 24 4.13 -20.00 -10.06
CA GLU A 24 3.27 -20.99 -10.70
C GLU A 24 2.13 -20.33 -11.48
N LEU A 25 1.49 -19.30 -10.90
CA LEU A 25 0.45 -18.52 -11.56
C LEU A 25 1.01 -17.81 -12.81
N GLU A 26 2.16 -17.15 -12.71
CA GLU A 26 2.80 -16.48 -13.84
C GLU A 26 3.13 -17.47 -14.97
N LYS A 27 3.70 -18.64 -14.62
CA LYS A 27 4.02 -19.67 -15.58
C LYS A 27 2.77 -20.23 -16.28
N SER A 28 1.75 -20.55 -15.48
CA SER A 28 0.49 -21.06 -16.03
C SER A 28 -0.20 -20.04 -16.92
N ALA A 29 -0.20 -18.77 -16.53
CA ALA A 29 -0.78 -17.69 -17.32
C ALA A 29 -0.08 -17.53 -18.68
N GLN A 30 1.26 -17.65 -18.75
CA GLN A 30 1.99 -17.55 -20.01
C GLN A 30 1.68 -18.70 -20.98
N GLU A 31 1.29 -19.86 -20.47
CA GLU A 31 0.95 -21.04 -21.29
C GLU A 31 -0.53 -21.04 -21.75
N LEU A 32 -1.38 -20.21 -21.15
CA LEU A 32 -2.80 -20.13 -21.51
C LEU A 32 -3.02 -19.30 -22.78
N SER A 33 -3.99 -19.72 -23.58
CA SER A 33 -4.59 -18.84 -24.61
C SER A 33 -5.22 -17.60 -23.97
N PRO A 34 -5.47 -16.52 -24.72
CA PRO A 34 -6.13 -15.33 -24.18
C PRO A 34 -7.34 -15.66 -23.31
N THR A 35 -7.27 -15.31 -22.03
CA THR A 35 -8.19 -15.73 -20.98
C THR A 35 -8.62 -14.51 -20.17
N ILE A 36 -9.78 -14.58 -19.52
CA ILE A 36 -10.24 -13.56 -18.57
C ILE A 36 -9.75 -13.93 -17.17
N PHE A 37 -8.97 -13.03 -16.57
CA PHE A 37 -8.56 -13.13 -15.17
C PHE A 37 -9.39 -12.18 -14.31
N ALA A 38 -10.10 -12.75 -13.32
CA ALA A 38 -10.82 -11.97 -12.32
C ALA A 38 -10.09 -12.00 -10.98
N MET A 39 -9.99 -10.85 -10.34
CA MET A 39 -9.32 -10.74 -9.04
C MET A 39 -9.94 -9.66 -8.16
N GLU A 40 -9.74 -9.78 -6.84
CA GLU A 40 -10.02 -8.69 -5.90
C GLU A 40 -8.87 -7.66 -5.88
N PRO A 41 -9.16 -6.40 -5.49
CA PRO A 41 -8.11 -5.42 -5.23
C PRO A 41 -7.15 -5.91 -4.13
N CYS A 42 -5.89 -6.04 -4.47
CA CYS A 42 -4.81 -6.41 -3.55
C CYS A 42 -3.59 -5.52 -3.78
N THR A 43 -2.57 -5.68 -2.96
CA THR A 43 -1.34 -4.87 -3.05
C THR A 43 -0.67 -5.03 -4.40
N GLU A 44 -0.64 -6.23 -4.93
CA GLU A 44 0.00 -6.61 -6.19
C GLU A 44 -0.89 -6.41 -7.43
N MET A 45 -2.15 -6.02 -7.26
CA MET A 45 -3.16 -5.94 -8.33
C MET A 45 -2.64 -5.21 -9.58
N ASN A 46 -2.08 -4.00 -9.41
CA ASN A 46 -1.65 -3.20 -10.57
C ASN A 46 -0.52 -3.89 -11.35
N TYR A 47 0.41 -4.54 -10.64
CA TYR A 47 1.50 -5.31 -11.24
C TYR A 47 0.95 -6.53 -11.99
N MET A 48 0.05 -7.29 -11.36
CA MET A 48 -0.53 -8.48 -11.95
C MET A 48 -1.37 -8.17 -13.19
N VAL A 49 -2.23 -7.15 -13.11
CA VAL A 49 -3.03 -6.71 -14.27
C VAL A 49 -2.14 -6.35 -15.44
N GLN A 50 -1.11 -5.52 -15.22
CA GLN A 50 -0.19 -5.14 -16.29
C GLN A 50 0.51 -6.35 -16.91
N LYS A 51 1.02 -7.27 -16.09
CA LYS A 51 1.67 -8.49 -16.57
C LYS A 51 0.74 -9.38 -17.40
N LEU A 52 -0.46 -9.63 -16.90
CA LEU A 52 -1.44 -10.47 -17.58
C LEU A 52 -1.90 -9.84 -18.91
N GLU A 53 -2.10 -8.53 -18.94
CA GLU A 53 -2.45 -7.80 -20.16
C GLU A 53 -1.31 -7.80 -21.17
N ASP A 54 -0.04 -7.67 -20.72
CA ASP A 54 1.14 -7.78 -21.58
C ASP A 54 1.26 -9.19 -22.23
N TRP A 55 0.73 -10.23 -21.60
CA TRP A 55 0.65 -11.59 -22.16
C TRP A 55 -0.63 -11.83 -22.99
N GLY A 56 -1.45 -10.81 -23.19
CA GLY A 56 -2.64 -10.86 -24.05
C GLY A 56 -3.91 -11.34 -23.34
N HIS A 57 -3.93 -11.40 -22.03
CA HIS A 57 -5.13 -11.71 -21.26
C HIS A 57 -5.97 -10.48 -20.99
N HIS A 58 -7.22 -10.68 -20.58
CA HIS A 58 -8.10 -9.63 -20.13
C HIS A 58 -8.31 -9.70 -18.62
N CYS A 59 -8.10 -8.57 -17.91
CA CYS A 59 -8.23 -8.53 -16.46
C CYS A 59 -9.48 -7.79 -16.00
N ILE A 60 -10.22 -8.39 -15.08
CA ILE A 60 -11.39 -7.80 -14.44
C ILE A 60 -11.13 -7.73 -12.92
N VAL A 61 -11.06 -6.53 -12.38
CA VAL A 61 -10.90 -6.35 -10.93
C VAL A 61 -12.24 -6.04 -10.30
N ILE A 62 -12.67 -6.90 -9.39
CA ILE A 62 -13.99 -6.89 -8.77
C ILE A 62 -13.85 -6.49 -7.30
N SER A 63 -14.66 -5.52 -6.84
CA SER A 63 -14.58 -5.09 -5.45
C SER A 63 -14.91 -6.23 -4.47
N GLY A 64 -14.19 -6.32 -3.35
CA GLY A 64 -14.44 -7.34 -2.33
C GLY A 64 -15.85 -7.28 -1.74
N LYS A 65 -16.52 -6.12 -1.81
CA LYS A 65 -17.94 -6.02 -1.45
C LYS A 65 -18.83 -6.86 -2.38
N ASN A 66 -18.63 -6.75 -3.68
CA ASN A 66 -19.43 -7.50 -4.66
C ASN A 66 -19.18 -9.02 -4.52
N VAL A 67 -17.93 -9.42 -4.29
CA VAL A 67 -17.57 -10.82 -4.03
C VAL A 67 -18.29 -11.33 -2.78
N LYS A 68 -18.21 -10.56 -1.69
CA LYS A 68 -18.90 -10.90 -0.44
C LYS A 68 -20.41 -11.01 -0.62
N ASP A 69 -21.05 -10.03 -1.24
CA ASP A 69 -22.51 -10.02 -1.47
C ASP A 69 -22.93 -11.25 -2.30
N TYR A 70 -22.11 -11.64 -3.29
CA TYR A 70 -22.35 -12.83 -4.10
C TYR A 70 -22.19 -14.12 -3.28
N VAL A 71 -21.12 -14.25 -2.48
CA VAL A 71 -20.88 -15.42 -1.62
C VAL A 71 -22.02 -15.58 -0.60
N GLU A 72 -22.44 -14.49 0.05
CA GLU A 72 -23.53 -14.52 1.03
C GLU A 72 -24.85 -14.97 0.40
N SER A 73 -25.12 -14.60 -0.83
CA SER A 73 -26.37 -14.96 -1.52
C SER A 73 -26.38 -16.36 -2.13
N HIS A 74 -25.22 -16.95 -2.47
CA HIS A 74 -25.15 -18.22 -3.21
C HIS A 74 -24.47 -19.37 -2.45
N PHE A 75 -23.64 -19.09 -1.45
CA PHE A 75 -22.82 -20.09 -0.74
C PHE A 75 -23.09 -20.18 0.77
N SER A 76 -24.31 -19.85 1.22
CA SER A 76 -24.73 -20.00 2.64
C SER A 76 -23.77 -19.38 3.66
N ASN A 77 -23.21 -18.20 3.37
CA ASN A 77 -22.28 -17.44 4.23
C ASN A 77 -20.94 -18.15 4.58
N GLN A 78 -20.56 -19.21 3.91
CA GLN A 78 -19.26 -19.82 4.12
C GLN A 78 -18.18 -19.08 3.34
N LYS A 79 -17.46 -18.21 4.03
CA LYS A 79 -16.28 -17.56 3.45
C LYS A 79 -15.11 -18.54 3.41
N THR A 80 -14.80 -19.00 2.20
CA THR A 80 -13.60 -19.78 1.88
C THR A 80 -12.96 -19.17 0.65
N ASP A 81 -11.64 -19.30 0.53
CA ASP A 81 -10.92 -18.83 -0.68
C ASP A 81 -11.50 -19.43 -1.96
N LEU A 82 -12.02 -20.65 -1.86
CA LEU A 82 -12.67 -21.35 -2.97
C LEU A 82 -13.98 -20.67 -3.38
N ASN A 83 -14.84 -20.32 -2.42
CA ASN A 83 -16.11 -19.64 -2.71
C ASN A 83 -15.86 -18.23 -3.25
N ASP A 84 -14.84 -17.54 -2.74
CA ASP A 84 -14.44 -16.21 -3.23
C ASP A 84 -13.95 -16.31 -4.69
N ALA A 85 -13.14 -17.32 -5.02
CA ALA A 85 -12.64 -17.54 -6.39
C ALA A 85 -13.79 -17.95 -7.35
N GLN A 86 -14.73 -18.77 -6.91
CA GLN A 86 -15.94 -19.10 -7.69
C GLN A 86 -16.81 -17.86 -7.92
N ALA A 87 -17.03 -17.07 -6.88
CA ALA A 87 -17.77 -15.81 -7.00
C ALA A 87 -17.13 -14.86 -8.01
N LEU A 88 -15.81 -14.69 -7.96
CA LEU A 88 -15.06 -13.89 -8.94
C LEU A 88 -15.32 -14.37 -10.37
N ALA A 89 -15.20 -15.67 -10.60
CA ALA A 89 -15.37 -16.24 -11.92
C ALA A 89 -16.81 -16.08 -12.46
N PHE A 90 -17.83 -16.24 -11.61
CA PHE A 90 -19.23 -16.03 -12.03
C PHE A 90 -19.55 -14.55 -12.24
N LEU A 91 -19.02 -13.66 -11.41
CA LEU A 91 -19.23 -12.22 -11.51
C LEU A 91 -18.66 -11.61 -12.80
N THR A 92 -17.70 -12.26 -13.46
CA THR A 92 -17.20 -11.80 -14.79
C THR A 92 -18.28 -11.77 -15.87
N LYS A 93 -19.37 -12.51 -15.69
CA LYS A 93 -20.49 -12.57 -16.64
C LYS A 93 -21.51 -11.44 -16.45
N ASP A 94 -21.44 -10.73 -15.33
CA ASP A 94 -22.34 -9.61 -15.04
C ASP A 94 -21.85 -8.33 -15.71
N THR A 95 -22.48 -7.94 -16.81
CA THR A 95 -22.17 -6.74 -17.58
C THR A 95 -22.52 -5.43 -16.87
N GLN A 96 -23.31 -5.48 -15.79
CA GLN A 96 -23.68 -4.31 -14.98
C GLN A 96 -22.71 -4.09 -13.79
N LEU A 97 -21.78 -5.01 -13.59
CA LEU A 97 -20.85 -4.96 -12.47
C LEU A 97 -19.90 -3.77 -12.61
N ARG A 98 -19.80 -2.97 -11.55
CA ARG A 98 -18.77 -1.92 -11.47
C ARG A 98 -17.43 -2.53 -11.12
N THR A 99 -16.51 -2.49 -12.06
CA THR A 99 -15.13 -2.96 -11.89
C THR A 99 -14.22 -1.86 -11.33
N VAL A 100 -13.15 -2.27 -10.68
CA VAL A 100 -12.07 -1.37 -10.25
C VAL A 100 -11.05 -1.30 -11.38
N LYS A 101 -10.70 -0.10 -11.81
CA LYS A 101 -9.64 0.06 -12.82
C LYS A 101 -8.27 -0.05 -12.16
N ALA A 102 -7.39 -0.84 -12.75
CA ALA A 102 -5.98 -0.80 -12.42
C ALA A 102 -5.41 0.59 -12.77
N LYS A 103 -4.48 1.06 -11.97
CA LYS A 103 -3.78 2.32 -12.23
C LYS A 103 -2.79 2.11 -13.36
N ASP A 104 -2.78 3.03 -14.31
CA ASP A 104 -1.69 3.10 -15.28
C ASP A 104 -0.35 3.46 -14.59
N PRO A 105 0.80 3.30 -15.26
CA PRO A 105 2.12 3.54 -14.66
C PRO A 105 2.30 4.97 -14.10
N GLU A 106 1.72 5.97 -14.73
CA GLU A 106 1.78 7.36 -14.26
C GLU A 106 0.93 7.53 -12.99
N GLN A 107 -0.29 7.04 -12.98
CA GLN A 107 -1.17 7.05 -11.80
C GLN A 107 -0.55 6.26 -10.64
N LEU A 108 0.10 5.12 -10.93
CA LEU A 108 0.78 4.31 -9.93
C LEU A 108 1.99 5.05 -9.34
N LYS A 109 2.76 5.74 -10.15
CA LYS A 109 3.87 6.61 -9.72
C LYS A 109 3.38 7.70 -8.76
N TYR A 110 2.33 8.43 -9.12
CA TYR A 110 1.73 9.46 -8.26
C TYR A 110 1.21 8.87 -6.94
N ALA A 111 0.50 7.76 -6.99
CA ALA A 111 -0.01 7.09 -5.80
C ALA A 111 1.12 6.65 -4.86
N SER A 112 2.19 6.07 -5.41
CA SER A 112 3.36 5.63 -4.65
C SER A 112 4.09 6.80 -3.98
N LEU A 113 4.33 7.90 -4.71
CA LEU A 113 4.96 9.09 -4.16
C LEU A 113 4.10 9.76 -3.07
N THR A 114 2.78 9.77 -3.25
CA THR A 114 1.84 10.29 -2.24
C THR A 114 1.90 9.43 -0.96
N THR A 115 1.88 8.11 -1.10
CA THR A 115 2.02 7.18 0.03
C THR A 115 3.35 7.40 0.78
N LEU A 116 4.47 7.55 0.05
CA LEU A 116 5.77 7.85 0.66
C LEU A 116 5.75 9.19 1.42
N ARG A 117 5.17 10.23 0.82
CA ARG A 117 5.02 11.53 1.48
C ARG A 117 4.21 11.43 2.77
N GLU A 118 3.10 10.72 2.77
CA GLU A 118 2.26 10.49 3.96
C GLU A 118 3.04 9.74 5.05
N GLN A 119 3.82 8.72 4.68
CA GLN A 119 4.68 8.00 5.60
C GLN A 119 5.73 8.91 6.25
N TYR A 120 6.42 9.76 5.47
CA TYR A 120 7.38 10.70 6.04
C TYR A 120 6.72 11.74 6.96
N VAL A 121 5.51 12.22 6.61
CA VAL A 121 4.73 13.10 7.51
C VAL A 121 4.42 12.41 8.83
N LYS A 122 3.98 11.16 8.78
CA LYS A 122 3.66 10.35 9.96
C LYS A 122 4.89 10.11 10.83
N GLN A 123 5.99 9.67 10.23
CA GLN A 123 7.26 9.42 10.93
C GLN A 123 7.80 10.69 11.60
N TYR A 124 7.85 11.80 10.86
CA TYR A 124 8.30 13.09 11.42
C TYR A 124 7.46 13.51 12.61
N ARG A 125 6.13 13.43 12.47
CA ARG A 125 5.20 13.80 13.54
C ARG A 125 5.36 12.92 14.78
N GLN A 126 5.45 11.60 14.60
CA GLN A 126 5.66 10.65 15.69
C GLN A 126 7.00 10.91 16.43
N THR A 127 8.08 11.07 15.67
CA THR A 127 9.42 11.36 16.25
C THR A 127 9.39 12.65 17.05
N MET A 128 8.78 13.72 16.53
CA MET A 128 8.69 14.99 17.22
C MET A 128 7.80 14.96 18.47
N VAL A 129 6.71 14.18 18.44
CA VAL A 129 5.83 14.00 19.62
C VAL A 129 6.59 13.26 20.72
N SER A 130 7.25 12.15 20.38
CA SER A 130 8.05 11.38 21.34
C SER A 130 9.20 12.21 21.93
N LEU A 131 9.94 12.91 21.08
CA LEU A 131 11.04 13.80 21.51
C LEU A 131 10.55 14.87 22.50
N LYS A 132 9.45 15.54 22.17
CA LYS A 132 8.85 16.56 23.07
C LYS A 132 8.41 15.95 24.39
N GLY A 133 7.73 14.80 24.36
CA GLY A 133 7.26 14.11 25.57
C GLY A 133 8.42 13.76 26.51
N ILE A 134 9.49 13.18 25.99
CA ILE A 134 10.69 12.85 26.78
C ILE A 134 11.34 14.11 27.34
N CYS A 135 11.55 15.14 26.52
CA CYS A 135 12.14 16.40 26.99
C CYS A 135 11.29 17.04 28.10
N GLN A 136 9.96 16.97 28.00
CA GLN A 136 9.04 17.55 28.96
C GLN A 136 9.11 16.85 30.33
N VAL A 137 9.28 15.53 30.37
CA VAL A 137 9.49 14.76 31.61
C VAL A 137 10.72 15.26 32.38
N TRP A 138 11.73 15.76 31.68
CA TRP A 138 12.97 16.31 32.25
C TRP A 138 12.97 17.84 32.39
N GLY A 139 11.79 18.47 32.29
CA GLY A 139 11.63 19.91 32.49
C GLY A 139 11.98 20.78 31.29
N LEU A 140 12.35 20.19 30.13
CA LEU A 140 12.60 20.94 28.92
C LEU A 140 11.34 21.08 28.09
N SER A 141 10.73 22.27 28.09
CA SER A 141 9.57 22.57 27.27
C SER A 141 9.95 23.02 25.87
N ILE A 142 9.49 22.29 24.86
CA ILE A 142 9.70 22.59 23.43
C ILE A 142 8.46 23.26 22.88
N SER A 143 8.45 24.58 22.68
CA SER A 143 7.31 25.33 22.15
C SER A 143 6.98 24.99 20.69
N LYS A 144 5.70 25.20 20.31
CA LYS A 144 5.22 25.09 18.93
C LYS A 144 5.82 26.20 18.07
N GLY A 145 6.89 26.04 17.43
CA GLY A 145 7.52 27.09 16.61
C GLY A 145 9.04 27.13 16.71
N ILE A 146 9.62 26.27 17.54
CA ILE A 146 11.07 26.01 17.47
C ILE A 146 11.32 25.26 16.15
N SER A 147 11.34 26.03 15.05
CA SER A 147 11.63 25.55 13.71
C SER A 147 13.15 25.42 13.45
N GLY A 148 13.96 25.99 14.31
CA GLY A 148 15.41 25.88 14.25
C GLY A 148 15.90 24.58 14.89
N LYS A 149 16.15 23.56 14.07
CA LYS A 149 16.63 22.24 14.52
C LYS A 149 18.01 22.28 15.17
N ALA A 150 18.85 23.22 14.74
CA ALA A 150 20.11 23.51 15.40
C ALA A 150 19.87 23.97 16.85
N ARG A 151 18.87 24.85 17.04
CA ARG A 151 18.46 25.33 18.36
C ARG A 151 17.90 24.20 19.24
N LEU A 152 17.11 23.28 18.69
CA LEU A 152 16.60 22.14 19.46
C LEU A 152 17.71 21.20 19.91
N LYS A 153 18.68 20.91 19.04
CA LYS A 153 19.86 20.15 19.38
C LYS A 153 20.65 20.83 20.50
N ASP A 154 20.94 22.12 20.35
CA ASP A 154 21.66 22.93 21.33
C ASP A 154 20.92 22.97 22.69
N MET A 155 19.60 23.13 22.72
CA MET A 155 18.80 23.06 23.94
C MET A 155 18.94 21.73 24.66
N ILE A 156 18.97 20.60 23.92
CA ILE A 156 19.12 19.26 24.48
C ILE A 156 20.57 19.05 24.99
N GLU A 157 21.55 19.46 24.22
CA GLU A 157 23.00 19.33 24.59
C GLU A 157 23.36 20.12 25.84
N ASN A 158 22.76 21.30 26.03
CA ASN A 158 23.05 22.18 27.15
C ASN A 158 22.09 22.05 28.35
N HIS A 159 21.10 21.14 28.29
CA HIS A 159 20.15 20.97 29.39
C HIS A 159 20.78 20.16 30.54
N ALA A 160 21.00 20.79 31.69
CA ALA A 160 21.73 20.23 32.82
C ALA A 160 21.11 18.96 33.43
N ALA A 161 19.77 18.84 33.37
CA ALA A 161 19.07 17.70 33.95
C ALA A 161 19.17 16.40 33.15
N PHE A 162 19.63 16.44 31.87
CA PHE A 162 19.77 15.21 31.10
C PHE A 162 21.01 14.41 31.46
N PRO A 163 20.87 13.11 31.81
CA PRO A 163 22.01 12.18 31.84
C PRO A 163 22.71 12.13 30.47
N ALA A 164 24.02 11.83 30.46
CA ALA A 164 24.81 11.82 29.24
C ALA A 164 24.27 10.85 28.18
N GLU A 165 23.85 9.67 28.63
CA GLU A 165 23.32 8.61 27.76
C GLU A 165 21.98 9.05 27.10
N LEU A 166 21.11 9.68 27.89
CA LEU A 166 19.83 10.19 27.40
C LEU A 166 20.03 11.34 26.41
N ARG A 167 20.95 12.25 26.73
CA ARG A 167 21.34 13.38 25.87
C ARG A 167 21.81 12.89 24.50
N THR A 168 22.70 11.90 24.49
CA THR A 168 23.17 11.27 23.23
C THR A 168 22.03 10.68 22.42
N ALA A 169 21.12 9.94 23.05
CA ALA A 169 19.96 9.34 22.39
C ALA A 169 19.00 10.41 21.82
N LEU A 170 18.73 11.47 22.59
CA LEU A 170 17.86 12.57 22.13
C LEU A 170 18.46 13.35 20.95
N VAL A 171 19.75 13.59 20.94
CA VAL A 171 20.46 14.19 19.79
C VAL A 171 20.32 13.30 18.56
N GLY A 172 20.43 11.97 18.71
CA GLY A 172 20.15 11.01 17.65
C GLY A 172 18.72 11.11 17.10
N MET A 173 17.71 11.27 17.98
CA MET A 173 16.32 11.48 17.55
C MET A 173 16.16 12.81 16.79
N VAL A 174 16.83 13.87 17.17
CA VAL A 174 16.82 15.14 16.42
C VAL A 174 17.41 14.95 15.03
N ALA A 175 18.53 14.26 14.92
CA ALA A 175 19.17 13.96 13.64
C ALA A 175 18.25 13.12 12.73
N HIS A 176 17.58 12.10 13.29
CA HIS A 176 16.59 11.31 12.56
C HIS A 176 15.41 12.17 12.07
N ALA A 177 14.84 13.01 12.92
CA ALA A 177 13.77 13.93 12.50
C ALA A 177 14.21 14.88 11.37
N GLN A 178 15.48 15.30 11.37
CA GLN A 178 16.06 16.12 10.31
C GLN A 178 16.18 15.36 8.98
N ALA A 179 16.62 14.11 9.02
CA ALA A 179 16.72 13.27 7.84
C ALA A 179 15.32 13.03 7.21
N VAL A 180 14.36 12.59 8.03
CA VAL A 180 12.97 12.39 7.57
C VAL A 180 12.38 13.67 6.97
N GLN A 181 12.65 14.85 7.55
CA GLN A 181 12.14 16.10 6.98
C GLN A 181 12.81 16.47 5.66
N LYS A 182 14.11 16.14 5.49
CA LYS A 182 14.79 16.32 4.21
C LYS A 182 14.14 15.46 3.12
N ASP A 183 13.88 14.18 3.43
CA ASP A 183 13.23 13.25 2.50
C ASP A 183 11.80 13.67 2.17
N LEU A 184 11.04 14.12 3.18
CA LEU A 184 9.70 14.70 2.98
C LEU A 184 9.72 15.91 2.02
N LYS A 185 10.68 16.81 2.16
CA LYS A 185 10.84 17.96 1.25
C LYS A 185 11.18 17.50 -0.16
N SER A 186 12.06 16.51 -0.30
CA SER A 186 12.45 15.95 -1.60
C SER A 186 11.25 15.36 -2.33
N VAL A 187 10.49 14.47 -1.68
CA VAL A 187 9.29 13.87 -2.29
C VAL A 187 8.21 14.91 -2.59
N THR A 188 8.02 15.89 -1.71
CA THR A 188 7.05 16.97 -1.95
C THR A 188 7.41 17.76 -3.19
N LYS A 189 8.71 18.09 -3.36
CA LYS A 189 9.20 18.80 -4.56
C LYS A 189 8.97 17.98 -5.83
N ILE A 190 9.23 16.69 -5.81
CA ILE A 190 8.96 15.80 -6.96
C ILE A 190 7.47 15.85 -7.34
N LEU A 191 6.56 15.73 -6.36
CA LEU A 191 5.11 15.82 -6.61
C LEU A 191 4.69 17.18 -7.17
N GLU A 192 5.25 18.28 -6.67
CA GLU A 192 4.99 19.62 -7.17
C GLU A 192 5.48 19.83 -8.61
N GLU A 193 6.63 19.24 -8.95
CA GLU A 193 7.18 19.30 -10.31
C GLU A 193 6.36 18.46 -11.30
N LEU A 194 5.85 17.30 -10.86
CA LEU A 194 4.95 16.48 -11.66
C LEU A 194 3.61 17.17 -11.89
N ALA A 195 3.00 17.74 -10.85
CA ALA A 195 1.73 18.48 -10.96
C ALA A 195 1.77 19.74 -11.85
N LYS A 196 2.94 20.24 -12.20
CA LYS A 196 3.09 21.37 -13.14
C LYS A 196 3.17 20.93 -14.60
N LYS A 197 3.35 19.63 -14.84
CA LYS A 197 3.48 19.08 -16.20
C LYS A 197 2.15 18.52 -16.74
N ASP A 198 1.17 18.34 -15.86
CA ASP A 198 -0.21 18.01 -16.17
C ASP A 198 -1.01 19.31 -16.42
#